data_73c3b283eb001a8886e64901ff137908
#
_entry.id   73c3b283eb001a8886e64901ff137908
#
_cell.length_a   1.000
_cell.length_b   1.000
_cell.length_c   1.000
_cell.angle_alpha   90.00
_cell.angle_beta   90.00
_cell.angle_gamma   90.00
#
_symmetry.space_group_name_H-M   'P 1'
#
loop_
_entity.id
_entity.type
_entity.pdbx_description
1 polymer ?
#
loop_
_entity_poly.entity_id
_entity_poly.type
_entity_poly.pdbx_seq_one_letter_code
_entity_poly.pdbx_strand_id
1 'polypeptide(L)'
;NARKLQGDKTYGYDYLVIGTGSKPTFFGIPGADEHAFTLWSYDDAVRLKNHTQEMFRKAAKERDASIRKELLTFVVVGGGFTGVEMIGELAEYTEELAKEHYIDRSEVSLHVADMVDKILPILPEKLIRKAEKRLRKMNVNIITGSKITEVKESGVVLNGKEIASKTVIWTAGVEGSDLAGNVDVEQKGRKRILTNDKLQVPAHEEVYVVGDNIFFIPEGATAPVPQMVENAELAAPLIAHNIVADIRKTEKKSYKPTFHGTMVCIGSRYGVANVGMPGKMFQMSGIFAMAVKHLINMVYLFQVCGFNKVYHYLLHEIFHVHNNRSLVGGHFAKRSPNFWLFPLRVMAGWLWFHQGWEKIHKIIDKPDHIFLIPAKAADGVSGASVAAEGAADAVTAASDYTASAVTALPVPDFMKSMVDWSMDLMFYNSDGGYTWMAYVFQGGMVCAELIVGALLILGLFTAPAAVVSVAMAIMVWVSGMAPSDMIWYMAGGVALIGGSGSTLGLDYYVYPRLKKVWKKLPIVKRWYLYTD
;
A
#
# COMPACT_ATOMS: atom_id res chain seq x y z
N ASN A 1 -37.94 -5.27 -22.04
CA ASN A 1 -37.53 -3.87 -22.09
C ASN A 1 -36.21 -3.73 -22.86
N ALA A 2 -36.27 -3.14 -24.04
CA ALA A 2 -35.12 -2.88 -24.88
C ALA A 2 -34.81 -1.39 -24.89
N ARG A 3 -33.52 -1.04 -24.72
CA ARG A 3 -33.08 0.36 -24.82
C ARG A 3 -32.07 0.54 -25.94
N LYS A 4 -32.19 1.69 -26.61
CA LYS A 4 -31.29 2.10 -27.67
C LYS A 4 -29.97 2.58 -27.03
N LEU A 5 -28.86 1.95 -27.34
CA LEU A 5 -27.50 2.37 -26.99
C LEU A 5 -26.79 2.83 -28.25
N GLN A 6 -25.69 3.51 -28.12
CA GLN A 6 -24.90 4.16 -29.16
C GLN A 6 -24.99 3.48 -30.56
N GLY A 7 -25.46 4.21 -31.60
CA GLY A 7 -25.50 3.72 -32.96
C GLY A 7 -26.65 2.78 -33.30
N ASP A 8 -27.88 3.07 -32.90
CA ASP A 8 -29.10 2.35 -33.27
C ASP A 8 -29.22 0.87 -32.83
N LYS A 9 -28.32 0.39 -31.98
CA LYS A 9 -28.40 -0.97 -31.44
C LYS A 9 -29.31 -1.00 -30.20
N THR A 10 -30.18 -1.98 -30.18
CA THR A 10 -31.09 -2.24 -29.07
C THR A 10 -30.68 -3.54 -28.39
N TYR A 11 -30.56 -3.53 -27.08
CA TYR A 11 -30.24 -4.71 -26.27
C TYR A 11 -31.43 -5.04 -25.36
N GLY A 12 -31.86 -6.29 -25.35
CA GLY A 12 -32.81 -6.80 -24.36
C GLY A 12 -32.09 -7.12 -23.05
N TYR A 13 -32.80 -6.96 -21.93
CA TYR A 13 -32.27 -7.34 -20.60
C TYR A 13 -33.43 -7.87 -19.73
N ASP A 14 -33.10 -8.79 -18.84
CA ASP A 14 -33.98 -9.23 -17.76
C ASP A 14 -33.80 -8.36 -16.51
N TYR A 15 -32.56 -7.97 -16.26
CA TYR A 15 -32.18 -7.04 -15.19
C TYR A 15 -31.21 -5.98 -15.72
N LEU A 16 -31.36 -4.74 -15.25
CA LEU A 16 -30.48 -3.63 -15.57
C LEU A 16 -29.91 -3.04 -14.28
N VAL A 17 -28.59 -2.86 -14.22
CA VAL A 17 -27.93 -2.16 -13.12
C VAL A 17 -27.32 -0.85 -13.64
N ILE A 18 -27.76 0.28 -13.08
CA ILE A 18 -27.24 1.62 -13.41
C ILE A 18 -26.16 1.99 -12.43
N GLY A 19 -24.90 1.96 -12.86
CA GLY A 19 -23.72 2.25 -12.07
C GLY A 19 -22.78 3.25 -12.74
N THR A 20 -23.33 4.30 -13.35
CA THR A 20 -22.61 5.27 -14.19
C THR A 20 -21.90 6.37 -13.40
N GLY A 21 -22.02 6.36 -12.06
CA GLY A 21 -21.37 7.30 -11.18
C GLY A 21 -21.91 8.72 -11.28
N SER A 22 -21.09 9.66 -10.88
CA SER A 22 -21.39 11.07 -10.84
C SER A 22 -20.48 11.87 -11.79
N LYS A 23 -20.75 13.16 -11.93
CA LYS A 23 -19.91 14.13 -12.64
C LYS A 23 -19.84 15.43 -11.84
N PRO A 24 -18.87 16.32 -12.10
CA PRO A 24 -18.83 17.65 -11.50
C PRO A 24 -20.09 18.45 -11.80
N THR A 25 -20.57 19.22 -10.81
CA THR A 25 -21.61 20.21 -11.01
C THR A 25 -21.07 21.62 -10.79
N PHE A 26 -21.44 22.55 -11.66
CA PHE A 26 -20.99 23.93 -11.61
C PHE A 26 -22.01 24.89 -11.03
N PHE A 27 -23.17 24.37 -10.59
CA PHE A 27 -24.27 25.15 -9.96
C PHE A 27 -24.77 26.35 -10.78
N GLY A 28 -24.57 26.34 -12.10
CA GLY A 28 -24.92 27.45 -12.99
C GLY A 28 -24.07 28.72 -12.79
N ILE A 29 -22.89 28.58 -12.20
CA ILE A 29 -21.95 29.71 -12.02
C ILE A 29 -21.30 30.03 -13.37
N PRO A 30 -21.46 31.26 -13.87
CA PRO A 30 -20.93 31.67 -15.18
C PRO A 30 -19.43 31.38 -15.34
N GLY A 31 -19.07 30.75 -16.45
CA GLY A 31 -17.71 30.44 -16.85
C GLY A 31 -17.02 29.34 -16.03
N ALA A 32 -17.68 28.75 -15.04
CA ALA A 32 -17.08 27.71 -14.21
C ALA A 32 -16.78 26.42 -15.00
N ASP A 33 -17.64 26.05 -15.93
CA ASP A 33 -17.49 24.89 -16.82
C ASP A 33 -16.47 25.13 -17.95
N GLU A 34 -16.27 26.40 -18.35
CA GLU A 34 -15.37 26.77 -19.45
C GLU A 34 -13.92 27.01 -18.98
N HIS A 35 -13.76 27.65 -17.81
CA HIS A 35 -12.47 28.19 -17.36
C HIS A 35 -11.86 27.45 -16.17
N ALA A 36 -12.62 26.62 -15.45
CA ALA A 36 -12.07 25.87 -14.34
C ALA A 36 -11.56 24.49 -14.75
N PHE A 37 -10.52 24.04 -14.08
CA PHE A 37 -10.07 22.66 -14.14
C PHE A 37 -10.91 21.80 -13.21
N THR A 38 -11.34 20.63 -13.69
CA THR A 38 -11.94 19.59 -12.86
C THR A 38 -10.89 18.58 -12.43
N LEU A 39 -11.17 17.82 -11.38
CA LEU A 39 -10.38 16.67 -10.95
C LEU A 39 -11.33 15.47 -10.81
N TRP A 40 -11.81 15.00 -11.95
CA TRP A 40 -12.81 13.94 -12.00
C TRP A 40 -12.30 12.67 -12.70
N SER A 41 -11.53 12.83 -13.75
CA SER A 41 -10.96 11.73 -14.53
C SER A 41 -9.43 11.70 -14.43
N TYR A 42 -8.84 10.59 -14.88
CA TYR A 42 -7.39 10.51 -15.05
C TYR A 42 -6.87 11.59 -16.02
N ASP A 43 -7.59 11.84 -17.11
CA ASP A 43 -7.22 12.86 -18.10
C ASP A 43 -7.27 14.26 -17.49
N ASP A 44 -8.23 14.55 -16.64
CA ASP A 44 -8.28 15.81 -15.87
C ASP A 44 -7.03 15.98 -14.99
N ALA A 45 -6.65 14.93 -14.29
CA ALA A 45 -5.46 14.98 -13.43
C ALA A 45 -4.17 15.21 -14.24
N VAL A 46 -4.04 14.55 -15.39
CA VAL A 46 -2.91 14.75 -16.31
C VAL A 46 -2.91 16.17 -16.88
N ARG A 47 -4.07 16.67 -17.31
CA ARG A 47 -4.24 18.03 -17.84
C ARG A 47 -3.87 19.07 -16.79
N LEU A 48 -4.36 18.94 -15.55
CA LEU A 48 -4.05 19.85 -14.44
C LEU A 48 -2.57 19.82 -14.08
N LYS A 49 -1.96 18.64 -14.01
CA LYS A 49 -0.53 18.49 -13.76
C LYS A 49 0.31 19.21 -14.82
N ASN A 50 0.04 18.94 -16.08
CA ASN A 50 0.78 19.55 -17.21
C ASN A 50 0.60 21.07 -17.23
N HIS A 51 -0.63 21.55 -16.98
CA HIS A 51 -0.92 22.96 -16.87
C HIS A 51 -0.13 23.60 -15.71
N THR A 52 -0.12 22.99 -14.53
CA THR A 52 0.62 23.50 -13.38
C THR A 52 2.12 23.63 -13.70
N GLN A 53 2.72 22.64 -14.31
CA GLN A 53 4.13 22.69 -14.76
C GLN A 53 4.36 23.83 -15.77
N GLU A 54 3.43 23.99 -16.72
CA GLU A 54 3.51 25.07 -17.73
C GLU A 54 3.44 26.44 -17.09
N MET A 55 2.61 26.63 -16.04
CA MET A 55 2.54 27.91 -15.31
C MET A 55 3.87 28.25 -14.65
N PHE A 56 4.55 27.32 -14.04
CA PHE A 56 5.88 27.53 -13.46
C PHE A 56 6.93 27.83 -14.56
N ARG A 57 6.87 27.10 -15.68
CA ARG A 57 7.79 27.34 -16.80
C ARG A 57 7.61 28.72 -17.42
N LYS A 58 6.38 29.21 -17.54
CA LYS A 58 6.07 30.57 -18.00
C LYS A 58 6.51 31.61 -16.98
N ALA A 59 6.17 31.42 -15.70
CA ALA A 59 6.53 32.33 -14.62
C ALA A 59 8.05 32.51 -14.49
N ALA A 60 8.85 31.46 -14.70
CA ALA A 60 10.31 31.54 -14.66
C ALA A 60 10.90 32.50 -15.74
N LYS A 61 10.17 32.75 -16.83
CA LYS A 61 10.59 33.64 -17.93
C LYS A 61 9.89 35.00 -17.90
N GLU A 62 8.81 35.13 -17.13
CA GLU A 62 8.00 36.35 -17.07
C GLU A 62 8.69 37.45 -16.23
N ARG A 63 8.72 38.65 -16.77
CA ARG A 63 9.31 39.82 -16.12
C ARG A 63 8.28 40.74 -15.50
N ASP A 64 7.05 40.73 -16.00
CA ASP A 64 5.95 41.49 -15.41
C ASP A 64 5.49 40.82 -14.13
N ALA A 65 5.63 41.53 -13.03
CA ALA A 65 5.31 41.01 -11.68
C ALA A 65 3.82 40.68 -11.52
N SER A 66 2.92 41.38 -12.22
CA SER A 66 1.48 41.16 -12.16
C SER A 66 1.13 39.84 -12.88
N ILE A 67 1.63 39.67 -14.12
CA ILE A 67 1.41 38.47 -14.90
C ILE A 67 2.05 37.26 -14.21
N ARG A 68 3.27 37.43 -13.70
CA ARG A 68 3.96 36.38 -12.93
C ARG A 68 3.17 35.92 -11.70
N LYS A 69 2.56 36.88 -10.99
CA LYS A 69 1.70 36.60 -9.85
C LYS A 69 0.45 35.79 -10.26
N GLU A 70 -0.21 36.14 -11.35
CA GLU A 70 -1.35 35.39 -11.88
C GLU A 70 -0.99 33.95 -12.22
N LEU A 71 0.18 33.73 -12.84
CA LEU A 71 0.69 32.40 -13.20
C LEU A 71 0.98 31.53 -11.96
N LEU A 72 1.42 32.15 -10.86
CA LEU A 72 1.80 31.47 -9.62
C LEU A 72 0.68 31.49 -8.56
N THR A 73 -0.52 31.93 -8.92
CA THR A 73 -1.69 31.89 -8.04
C THR A 73 -2.59 30.71 -8.43
N PHE A 74 -2.93 29.87 -7.46
CA PHE A 74 -3.77 28.68 -7.62
C PHE A 74 -4.97 28.78 -6.69
N VAL A 75 -6.17 28.60 -7.21
CA VAL A 75 -7.41 28.68 -6.43
C VAL A 75 -8.19 27.38 -6.54
N VAL A 76 -8.40 26.71 -5.41
CA VAL A 76 -9.28 25.54 -5.32
C VAL A 76 -10.64 26.00 -4.80
N VAL A 77 -11.67 25.79 -5.57
CA VAL A 77 -13.06 26.08 -5.23
C VAL A 77 -13.72 24.82 -4.67
N GLY A 78 -14.13 24.89 -3.40
CA GLY A 78 -14.71 23.79 -2.63
C GLY A 78 -13.80 23.37 -1.47
N GLY A 79 -14.22 23.64 -0.24
CA GLY A 79 -13.53 23.27 1.01
C GLY A 79 -13.92 21.88 1.55
N GLY A 80 -14.51 21.03 0.72
CA GLY A 80 -14.81 19.63 1.03
C GLY A 80 -13.57 18.74 1.02
N PHE A 81 -13.76 17.41 1.05
CA PHE A 81 -12.67 16.43 1.09
C PHE A 81 -11.73 16.58 -0.10
N THR A 82 -12.26 16.54 -1.31
CA THR A 82 -11.48 16.64 -2.56
C THR A 82 -10.69 17.94 -2.63
N GLY A 83 -11.30 19.08 -2.26
CA GLY A 83 -10.62 20.37 -2.33
C GLY A 83 -9.51 20.50 -1.30
N VAL A 84 -9.71 19.99 -0.10
CA VAL A 84 -8.67 20.01 0.95
C VAL A 84 -7.52 19.06 0.60
N GLU A 85 -7.78 17.91 0.01
CA GLU A 85 -6.74 17.02 -0.50
C GLU A 85 -5.97 17.66 -1.66
N MET A 86 -6.69 18.26 -2.61
CA MET A 86 -6.10 18.90 -3.77
C MET A 86 -5.19 20.09 -3.39
N ILE A 87 -5.64 20.98 -2.51
CA ILE A 87 -4.82 22.11 -2.09
C ILE A 87 -3.61 21.68 -1.24
N GLY A 88 -3.76 20.62 -0.44
CA GLY A 88 -2.66 20.02 0.30
C GLY A 88 -1.59 19.41 -0.62
N GLU A 89 -2.02 18.73 -1.68
CA GLU A 89 -1.13 18.16 -2.70
C GLU A 89 -0.43 19.27 -3.51
N LEU A 90 -1.18 20.30 -3.94
CA LEU A 90 -0.60 21.45 -4.61
C LEU A 90 0.45 22.17 -3.76
N ALA A 91 0.23 22.26 -2.44
CA ALA A 91 1.18 22.92 -1.56
C ALA A 91 2.55 22.22 -1.53
N GLU A 92 2.57 20.88 -1.58
CA GLU A 92 3.82 20.10 -1.67
C GLU A 92 4.39 20.15 -3.11
N TYR A 93 3.55 19.94 -4.11
CA TYR A 93 3.98 19.92 -5.50
C TYR A 93 4.54 21.26 -5.99
N THR A 94 3.90 22.37 -5.64
CA THR A 94 4.39 23.69 -6.01
C THR A 94 5.70 24.05 -5.32
N GLU A 95 6.00 23.49 -4.14
CA GLU A 95 7.31 23.63 -3.50
C GLU A 95 8.42 22.93 -4.31
N GLU A 96 8.14 21.76 -4.90
CA GLU A 96 9.07 21.06 -5.78
C GLU A 96 9.30 21.83 -7.08
N LEU A 97 8.23 22.28 -7.73
CA LEU A 97 8.31 23.07 -8.96
C LEU A 97 9.03 24.41 -8.77
N ALA A 98 8.82 25.08 -7.63
CA ALA A 98 9.52 26.32 -7.29
C ALA A 98 11.04 26.09 -7.23
N LYS A 99 11.48 24.99 -6.61
CA LYS A 99 12.91 24.59 -6.58
C LYS A 99 13.45 24.25 -7.97
N GLU A 100 12.68 23.50 -8.76
CA GLU A 100 13.07 23.10 -10.11
C GLU A 100 13.26 24.30 -11.05
N HIS A 101 12.39 25.30 -10.93
CA HIS A 101 12.39 26.49 -11.79
C HIS A 101 13.09 27.71 -11.19
N TYR A 102 13.76 27.56 -10.03
CA TYR A 102 14.45 28.65 -9.31
C TYR A 102 13.54 29.84 -8.98
N ILE A 103 12.27 29.56 -8.63
CA ILE A 103 11.27 30.54 -8.19
C ILE A 103 11.24 30.56 -6.66
N ASP A 104 11.17 31.75 -6.06
CA ASP A 104 10.98 31.84 -4.61
C ASP A 104 9.58 31.31 -4.24
N ARG A 105 9.53 30.40 -3.27
CA ARG A 105 8.27 29.81 -2.81
C ARG A 105 7.28 30.87 -2.30
N SER A 106 7.75 32.01 -1.82
CA SER A 106 6.90 33.12 -1.36
C SER A 106 6.11 33.81 -2.48
N GLU A 107 6.52 33.64 -3.73
CA GLU A 107 5.78 34.13 -4.91
C GLU A 107 4.54 33.27 -5.22
N VAL A 108 4.50 32.03 -4.75
CA VAL A 108 3.39 31.10 -5.02
C VAL A 108 2.27 31.33 -4.01
N SER A 109 1.09 31.64 -4.53
CA SER A 109 -0.12 31.87 -3.74
C SER A 109 -1.11 30.71 -3.90
N LEU A 110 -1.52 30.12 -2.78
CA LEU A 110 -2.45 29.00 -2.75
C LEU A 110 -3.70 29.39 -1.96
N HIS A 111 -4.87 29.20 -2.56
CA HIS A 111 -6.15 29.55 -1.96
C HIS A 111 -7.11 28.37 -2.03
N VAL A 112 -7.81 28.07 -0.96
CA VAL A 112 -9.01 27.24 -0.95
C VAL A 112 -10.20 28.10 -0.55
N ALA A 113 -11.22 28.14 -1.42
CA ALA A 113 -12.40 28.99 -1.24
C ALA A 113 -13.67 28.14 -1.13
N ASP A 114 -14.54 28.47 -0.18
CA ASP A 114 -15.86 27.84 -0.04
C ASP A 114 -16.90 28.88 0.39
N MET A 115 -18.15 28.64 -0.01
CA MET A 115 -19.27 29.47 0.40
C MET A 115 -19.77 29.15 1.82
N VAL A 116 -19.46 27.96 2.36
CA VAL A 116 -19.76 27.63 3.76
C VAL A 116 -18.68 28.18 4.70
N ASP A 117 -19.05 28.38 5.97
CA ASP A 117 -18.19 29.06 6.95
C ASP A 117 -16.97 28.23 7.41
N LYS A 118 -16.91 26.97 7.04
CA LYS A 118 -15.86 26.04 7.47
C LYS A 118 -15.45 25.10 6.34
N ILE A 119 -14.19 24.74 6.28
CA ILE A 119 -13.75 23.59 5.49
C ILE A 119 -14.17 22.28 6.19
N LEU A 120 -14.36 21.21 5.43
CA LEU A 120 -14.69 19.87 5.95
C LEU A 120 -15.88 19.87 6.94
N PRO A 121 -17.03 20.49 6.62
CA PRO A 121 -18.08 20.81 7.59
C PRO A 121 -18.71 19.58 8.28
N ILE A 122 -18.55 18.39 7.73
CA ILE A 122 -19.07 17.14 8.32
C ILE A 122 -18.14 16.51 9.35
N LEU A 123 -16.90 17.00 9.49
CA LEU A 123 -15.97 16.51 10.49
C LEU A 123 -16.20 17.17 11.86
N PRO A 124 -15.83 16.49 12.97
CA PRO A 124 -15.80 17.08 14.29
C PRO A 124 -14.89 18.32 14.34
N GLU A 125 -15.31 19.35 15.06
CA GLU A 125 -14.65 20.66 15.17
C GLU A 125 -13.14 20.55 15.51
N LYS A 126 -12.78 19.60 16.37
CA LYS A 126 -11.38 19.34 16.74
C LYS A 126 -10.52 18.95 15.53
N LEU A 127 -11.09 18.18 14.59
CA LEU A 127 -10.40 17.75 13.38
C LEU A 127 -10.35 18.87 12.34
N ILE A 128 -11.41 19.66 12.21
CA ILE A 128 -11.46 20.84 11.35
C ILE A 128 -10.32 21.80 11.72
N ARG A 129 -10.21 22.17 13.00
CA ARG A 129 -9.13 23.03 13.49
C ARG A 129 -7.73 22.48 13.23
N LYS A 130 -7.55 21.16 13.31
CA LYS A 130 -6.27 20.52 12.98
C LYS A 130 -5.97 20.59 11.48
N ALA A 131 -6.97 20.41 10.64
CA ALA A 131 -6.86 20.52 9.19
C ALA A 131 -6.49 21.96 8.78
N GLU A 132 -7.21 22.97 9.30
CA GLU A 132 -6.91 24.38 9.07
C GLU A 132 -5.49 24.74 9.51
N LYS A 133 -5.09 24.32 10.72
CA LYS A 133 -3.73 24.58 11.23
C LYS A 133 -2.67 23.96 10.30
N ARG A 134 -2.91 22.77 9.77
CA ARG A 134 -2.00 22.12 8.82
C ARG A 134 -1.92 22.90 7.51
N LEU A 135 -3.06 23.27 6.91
CA LEU A 135 -3.11 24.04 5.67
C LEU A 135 -2.41 25.40 5.82
N ARG A 136 -2.67 26.14 6.90
CA ARG A 136 -1.99 27.42 7.17
C ARG A 136 -0.47 27.24 7.32
N LYS A 137 -0.02 26.14 7.94
CA LYS A 137 1.41 25.80 8.03
C LYS A 137 2.03 25.51 6.65
N MET A 138 1.22 25.11 5.68
CA MET A 138 1.65 24.91 4.28
C MET A 138 1.48 26.18 3.43
N ASN A 139 1.27 27.33 4.05
CA ASN A 139 1.04 28.62 3.39
C ASN A 139 -0.20 28.62 2.47
N VAL A 140 -1.24 27.86 2.83
CA VAL A 140 -2.54 27.90 2.16
C VAL A 140 -3.43 28.95 2.81
N ASN A 141 -4.00 29.82 2.00
CA ASN A 141 -4.99 30.81 2.40
C ASN A 141 -6.39 30.19 2.34
N ILE A 142 -7.09 30.17 3.47
CA ILE A 142 -8.44 29.58 3.60
C ILE A 142 -9.46 30.73 3.57
N ILE A 143 -10.34 30.72 2.56
CA ILE A 143 -11.36 31.72 2.30
C ILE A 143 -12.72 31.05 2.41
N THR A 144 -13.35 31.09 3.58
CA THR A 144 -14.68 30.52 3.84
C THR A 144 -15.74 31.62 3.93
N GLY A 145 -17.02 31.24 3.90
CA GLY A 145 -18.13 32.20 3.88
C GLY A 145 -18.16 33.09 2.63
N SER A 146 -17.55 32.66 1.54
CA SER A 146 -17.37 33.47 0.34
C SER A 146 -18.08 32.87 -0.87
N LYS A 147 -19.13 33.56 -1.34
CA LYS A 147 -19.88 33.13 -2.50
C LYS A 147 -19.06 33.31 -3.78
N ILE A 148 -18.88 32.22 -4.50
CA ILE A 148 -18.31 32.24 -5.85
C ILE A 148 -19.39 32.71 -6.82
N THR A 149 -19.13 33.79 -7.55
CA THR A 149 -20.14 34.41 -8.44
C THR A 149 -19.81 34.24 -9.92
N GLU A 150 -18.54 34.08 -10.26
CA GLU A 150 -18.08 33.94 -11.64
C GLU A 150 -16.68 33.31 -11.68
N VAL A 151 -16.40 32.52 -12.70
CA VAL A 151 -15.04 32.07 -13.03
C VAL A 151 -14.70 32.62 -14.41
N LYS A 152 -13.52 33.27 -14.51
CA LYS A 152 -13.03 33.88 -15.74
C LYS A 152 -11.72 33.22 -16.17
N GLU A 153 -11.30 33.45 -17.39
CA GLU A 153 -9.96 33.08 -17.83
C GLU A 153 -8.85 33.79 -17.01
N SER A 154 -9.17 34.98 -16.46
CA SER A 154 -8.26 35.75 -15.62
C SER A 154 -8.28 35.37 -14.15
N GLY A 155 -9.25 34.56 -13.68
CA GLY A 155 -9.37 34.21 -12.26
C GLY A 155 -10.78 33.87 -11.80
N VAL A 156 -11.04 34.06 -10.51
CA VAL A 156 -12.33 33.78 -9.87
C VAL A 156 -12.83 34.97 -9.07
N VAL A 157 -14.14 35.21 -9.13
CA VAL A 157 -14.80 36.30 -8.39
C VAL A 157 -15.45 35.76 -7.12
N LEU A 158 -14.99 36.23 -5.96
CA LEU A 158 -15.47 35.87 -4.63
C LEU A 158 -16.10 37.10 -3.95
N ASN A 159 -17.39 37.06 -3.64
CA ASN A 159 -18.08 38.20 -3.02
C ASN A 159 -17.81 39.55 -3.73
N GLY A 160 -17.77 39.53 -5.09
CA GLY A 160 -17.49 40.73 -5.89
C GLY A 160 -16.02 41.17 -5.99
N LYS A 161 -15.08 40.42 -5.36
CA LYS A 161 -13.63 40.64 -5.51
C LYS A 161 -13.02 39.58 -6.37
N GLU A 162 -12.25 39.97 -7.37
CA GLU A 162 -11.53 39.07 -8.23
C GLU A 162 -10.18 38.64 -7.60
N ILE A 163 -9.90 37.37 -7.64
CA ILE A 163 -8.57 36.80 -7.40
C ILE A 163 -8.02 36.43 -8.76
N ALA A 164 -7.03 37.18 -9.22
CA ALA A 164 -6.36 36.91 -10.49
C ALA A 164 -5.58 35.62 -10.41
N SER A 165 -5.84 34.69 -11.32
CA SER A 165 -5.24 33.34 -11.37
C SER A 165 -5.44 32.70 -12.72
N LYS A 166 -4.41 32.07 -13.24
CA LYS A 166 -4.51 31.21 -14.44
C LYS A 166 -4.90 29.77 -14.13
N THR A 167 -5.11 29.45 -12.84
CA THR A 167 -5.41 28.08 -12.41
C THR A 167 -6.51 28.09 -11.35
N VAL A 168 -7.74 27.91 -11.78
CA VAL A 168 -8.91 27.69 -10.91
C VAL A 168 -9.32 26.23 -11.01
N ILE A 169 -9.40 25.54 -9.87
CA ILE A 169 -9.71 24.11 -9.79
C ILE A 169 -11.06 23.94 -9.09
N TRP A 170 -12.00 23.29 -9.77
CA TRP A 170 -13.37 23.14 -9.29
C TRP A 170 -13.60 21.80 -8.61
N THR A 171 -13.87 21.83 -7.31
CA THR A 171 -14.17 20.64 -6.48
C THR A 171 -15.44 20.82 -5.64
N ALA A 172 -16.29 21.79 -5.97
CA ALA A 172 -17.38 22.25 -5.10
C ALA A 172 -18.59 21.32 -5.05
N GLY A 173 -18.66 20.28 -5.85
CA GLY A 173 -19.73 19.29 -5.76
C GLY A 173 -19.89 18.41 -7.00
N VAL A 174 -20.75 17.39 -6.84
CA VAL A 174 -21.05 16.40 -7.87
C VAL A 174 -22.56 16.23 -8.05
N GLU A 175 -22.95 15.78 -9.24
CA GLU A 175 -24.33 15.39 -9.60
C GLU A 175 -24.32 14.02 -10.28
N GLY A 176 -25.48 13.39 -10.45
CA GLY A 176 -25.62 12.15 -11.24
C GLY A 176 -25.09 12.33 -12.66
N SER A 177 -24.52 11.27 -13.23
CA SER A 177 -24.00 11.29 -14.60
C SER A 177 -25.08 11.66 -15.62
N ASP A 178 -24.68 12.16 -16.79
CA ASP A 178 -25.65 12.51 -17.86
C ASP A 178 -26.48 11.30 -18.30
N LEU A 179 -25.86 10.11 -18.32
CA LEU A 179 -26.60 8.90 -18.68
C LEU A 179 -27.69 8.59 -17.64
N ALA A 180 -27.38 8.69 -16.34
CA ALA A 180 -28.37 8.54 -15.28
C ALA A 180 -29.42 9.66 -15.34
N GLY A 181 -29.00 10.88 -15.64
CA GLY A 181 -29.88 12.05 -15.79
C GLY A 181 -30.86 11.96 -16.96
N ASN A 182 -30.54 11.20 -18.00
CA ASN A 182 -31.37 11.04 -19.21
C ASN A 182 -32.28 9.79 -19.18
N VAL A 183 -32.23 9.01 -18.09
CA VAL A 183 -33.14 7.88 -17.90
C VAL A 183 -34.52 8.41 -17.48
N ASP A 184 -35.56 7.93 -18.12
CA ASP A 184 -36.95 8.30 -17.82
C ASP A 184 -37.46 7.61 -16.54
N VAL A 185 -36.91 8.07 -15.40
CA VAL A 185 -37.25 7.61 -14.04
C VAL A 185 -37.19 8.78 -13.06
N GLU A 186 -37.84 8.65 -11.91
CA GLU A 186 -37.83 9.71 -10.90
C GLU A 186 -36.39 9.98 -10.38
N GLN A 187 -36.02 11.25 -10.43
CA GLN A 187 -34.72 11.73 -9.98
C GLN A 187 -34.86 12.77 -8.87
N LYS A 188 -33.94 12.72 -7.89
CA LYS A 188 -33.87 13.66 -6.77
C LYS A 188 -32.42 14.04 -6.50
N GLY A 189 -32.21 15.11 -5.77
CA GLY A 189 -30.91 15.48 -5.24
C GLY A 189 -29.78 15.51 -6.30
N ARG A 190 -29.92 16.38 -7.29
CA ARG A 190 -28.93 16.56 -8.36
C ARG A 190 -28.80 15.34 -9.28
N LYS A 191 -29.87 15.02 -10.00
CA LYS A 191 -29.95 13.95 -11.03
C LYS A 191 -29.60 12.54 -10.50
N ARG A 192 -29.74 12.29 -9.21
CA ARG A 192 -29.65 10.94 -8.65
C ARG A 192 -31.00 10.24 -8.80
N ILE A 193 -30.98 8.94 -9.04
CA ILE A 193 -32.15 8.13 -9.26
C ILE A 193 -32.79 7.73 -7.92
N LEU A 194 -34.09 7.99 -7.74
CA LEU A 194 -34.81 7.53 -6.56
C LEU A 194 -34.90 6.01 -6.54
N THR A 195 -34.56 5.41 -5.39
CA THR A 195 -34.63 3.96 -5.18
C THR A 195 -35.44 3.61 -3.93
N ASN A 196 -36.02 2.39 -3.94
CA ASN A 196 -36.56 1.78 -2.74
C ASN A 196 -35.45 1.20 -1.84
N ASP A 197 -35.86 0.55 -0.74
CA ASP A 197 -34.96 -0.10 0.20
C ASP A 197 -34.21 -1.33 -0.36
N LYS A 198 -34.53 -1.82 -1.52
CA LYS A 198 -33.85 -2.89 -2.24
C LYS A 198 -32.95 -2.39 -3.35
N LEU A 199 -32.79 -1.06 -3.43
CA LEU A 199 -32.05 -0.32 -4.45
C LEU A 199 -32.61 -0.50 -5.86
N GLN A 200 -33.91 -0.76 -5.96
CA GLN A 200 -34.66 -0.82 -7.22
C GLN A 200 -35.32 0.54 -7.51
N VAL A 201 -35.50 0.82 -8.78
CA VAL A 201 -36.36 1.94 -9.23
C VAL A 201 -37.84 1.61 -8.95
N PRO A 202 -38.60 2.43 -8.22
CA PRO A 202 -39.93 2.05 -7.77
C PRO A 202 -40.91 1.65 -8.89
N ALA A 203 -40.77 2.24 -10.07
CA ALA A 203 -41.64 1.92 -11.24
C ALA A 203 -41.09 0.75 -12.08
N HIS A 204 -39.86 0.26 -11.81
CA HIS A 204 -39.18 -0.74 -12.61
C HIS A 204 -38.37 -1.65 -11.68
N GLU A 205 -39.01 -2.70 -11.18
CA GLU A 205 -38.38 -3.61 -10.21
C GLU A 205 -37.19 -4.39 -10.79
N GLU A 206 -37.09 -4.51 -12.12
CA GLU A 206 -35.94 -5.10 -12.83
C GLU A 206 -34.74 -4.16 -12.95
N VAL A 207 -34.91 -2.86 -12.58
CA VAL A 207 -33.83 -1.86 -12.68
C VAL A 207 -33.30 -1.52 -11.31
N TYR A 208 -32.03 -1.78 -11.12
CA TYR A 208 -31.26 -1.51 -9.91
C TYR A 208 -30.29 -0.33 -10.10
N VAL A 209 -29.99 0.37 -9.02
CA VAL A 209 -29.05 1.51 -9.05
C VAL A 209 -27.95 1.30 -8.02
N VAL A 210 -26.69 1.53 -8.40
CA VAL A 210 -25.52 1.34 -7.55
C VAL A 210 -24.63 2.60 -7.47
N GLY A 211 -23.99 2.80 -6.33
CA GLY A 211 -23.01 3.86 -6.12
C GLY A 211 -23.60 5.28 -6.06
N ASP A 212 -22.91 6.23 -6.68
CA ASP A 212 -23.22 7.67 -6.58
C ASP A 212 -24.57 8.08 -7.20
N ASN A 213 -25.15 7.21 -8.03
CA ASN A 213 -26.46 7.46 -8.63
C ASN A 213 -27.64 7.18 -7.68
N ILE A 214 -27.42 6.51 -6.55
CA ILE A 214 -28.48 6.15 -5.60
C ILE A 214 -28.98 7.41 -4.88
N PHE A 215 -30.31 7.67 -4.95
CA PHE A 215 -31.00 8.54 -4.01
C PHE A 215 -31.88 7.69 -3.12
N PHE A 216 -31.39 7.37 -1.94
CA PHE A 216 -32.10 6.59 -0.92
C PHE A 216 -31.85 7.22 0.45
N ILE A 217 -32.92 7.39 1.23
CA ILE A 217 -32.84 7.87 2.60
C ILE A 217 -33.13 6.69 3.51
N PRO A 218 -32.13 6.16 4.25
CA PRO A 218 -32.35 5.07 5.19
C PRO A 218 -33.35 5.44 6.28
N GLU A 219 -34.05 4.46 6.83
CA GLU A 219 -34.99 4.65 7.92
C GLU A 219 -34.29 5.33 9.12
N GLY A 220 -34.90 6.39 9.64
CA GLY A 220 -34.33 7.20 10.73
C GLY A 220 -33.25 8.19 10.31
N ALA A 221 -32.84 8.23 9.04
CA ALA A 221 -31.90 9.22 8.53
C ALA A 221 -32.62 10.47 8.00
N THR A 222 -31.95 11.62 8.08
CA THR A 222 -32.45 12.91 7.57
C THR A 222 -31.90 13.27 6.18
N ALA A 223 -30.87 12.54 5.73
CA ALA A 223 -30.17 12.79 4.46
C ALA A 223 -30.04 11.50 3.65
N PRO A 224 -29.95 11.60 2.32
CA PRO A 224 -29.70 10.45 1.49
C PRO A 224 -28.29 9.90 1.70
N VAL A 225 -28.12 8.62 1.35
CA VAL A 225 -26.79 7.96 1.38
C VAL A 225 -25.74 8.79 0.64
N PRO A 226 -24.50 8.88 1.17
CA PRO A 226 -23.47 9.72 0.59
C PRO A 226 -22.95 9.18 -0.76
N GLN A 227 -22.45 10.08 -1.59
CA GLN A 227 -21.74 9.74 -2.84
C GLN A 227 -20.28 9.46 -2.49
N MET A 228 -19.99 8.20 -2.21
CA MET A 228 -18.66 7.73 -1.80
C MET A 228 -18.45 6.25 -2.15
N VAL A 229 -17.19 5.85 -2.23
CA VAL A 229 -16.79 4.47 -2.60
C VAL A 229 -17.46 3.42 -1.71
N GLU A 230 -17.49 3.64 -0.39
CA GLU A 230 -18.07 2.70 0.57
C GLU A 230 -19.57 2.45 0.30
N ASN A 231 -20.31 3.48 -0.16
CA ASN A 231 -21.71 3.29 -0.56
C ASN A 231 -21.84 2.33 -1.75
N ALA A 232 -20.93 2.42 -2.73
CA ALA A 232 -20.91 1.51 -3.87
C ALA A 232 -20.53 0.07 -3.45
N GLU A 233 -19.55 -0.07 -2.56
CA GLU A 233 -19.09 -1.36 -2.02
C GLU A 233 -20.18 -2.10 -1.23
N LEU A 234 -20.98 -1.36 -0.47
CA LEU A 234 -22.10 -1.93 0.28
C LEU A 234 -23.30 -2.27 -0.61
N ALA A 235 -23.54 -1.43 -1.63
CA ALA A 235 -24.70 -1.59 -2.53
C ALA A 235 -24.53 -2.73 -3.53
N ALA A 236 -23.34 -2.91 -4.11
CA ALA A 236 -23.13 -3.88 -5.19
C ALA A 236 -23.37 -5.34 -4.78
N PRO A 237 -22.88 -5.85 -3.63
CA PRO A 237 -23.17 -7.21 -3.19
C PRO A 237 -24.67 -7.42 -2.86
N LEU A 238 -25.34 -6.38 -2.33
CA LEU A 238 -26.77 -6.44 -2.06
C LEU A 238 -27.56 -6.61 -3.34
N ILE A 239 -27.27 -5.81 -4.37
CA ILE A 239 -27.94 -5.88 -5.67
C ILE A 239 -27.71 -7.24 -6.31
N ALA A 240 -26.47 -7.74 -6.31
CA ALA A 240 -26.17 -9.08 -6.81
C ALA A 240 -26.98 -10.17 -6.08
N HIS A 241 -27.09 -10.07 -4.75
CA HIS A 241 -27.91 -10.99 -3.95
C HIS A 241 -29.39 -10.89 -4.34
N ASN A 242 -29.93 -9.67 -4.48
CA ASN A 242 -31.32 -9.43 -4.78
C ASN A 242 -31.73 -9.91 -6.19
N ILE A 243 -30.84 -9.73 -7.18
CA ILE A 243 -31.06 -10.30 -8.53
C ILE A 243 -31.10 -11.83 -8.47
N VAL A 244 -30.17 -12.46 -7.73
CA VAL A 244 -30.18 -13.92 -7.56
C VAL A 244 -31.42 -14.38 -6.79
N ALA A 245 -31.88 -13.61 -5.81
CA ALA A 245 -33.12 -13.89 -5.07
C ALA A 245 -34.34 -13.85 -5.97
N ASP A 246 -34.44 -12.87 -6.86
CA ASP A 246 -35.51 -12.80 -7.87
C ASP A 246 -35.50 -14.02 -8.80
N ILE A 247 -34.33 -14.40 -9.32
CA ILE A 247 -34.20 -15.59 -10.20
C ILE A 247 -34.61 -16.87 -9.47
N ARG A 248 -34.25 -17.00 -8.19
CA ARG A 248 -34.54 -18.16 -7.35
C ARG A 248 -35.89 -18.11 -6.65
N LYS A 249 -36.62 -17.01 -6.78
CA LYS A 249 -37.88 -16.73 -6.09
C LYS A 249 -37.76 -16.83 -4.56
N THR A 250 -36.65 -16.29 -4.03
CA THR A 250 -36.38 -16.21 -2.59
C THR A 250 -36.50 -14.75 -2.11
N GLU A 251 -36.45 -14.52 -0.81
CA GLU A 251 -36.61 -13.18 -0.22
C GLU A 251 -35.44 -12.26 -0.54
N LYS A 252 -35.74 -11.02 -0.95
CA LYS A 252 -34.76 -9.94 -1.17
C LYS A 252 -34.38 -9.27 0.15
N LYS A 253 -33.14 -8.81 0.24
CA LYS A 253 -32.62 -8.07 1.38
C LYS A 253 -32.82 -6.57 1.20
N SER A 254 -33.06 -5.88 2.32
CA SER A 254 -33.13 -4.41 2.36
C SER A 254 -31.75 -3.80 2.57
N TYR A 255 -31.51 -2.64 1.97
CA TYR A 255 -30.28 -1.87 2.10
C TYR A 255 -30.22 -1.16 3.45
N LYS A 256 -29.35 -1.61 4.31
CA LYS A 256 -29.09 -1.04 5.64
C LYS A 256 -27.60 -0.68 5.73
N PRO A 257 -27.18 0.44 5.09
CA PRO A 257 -25.76 0.77 5.03
C PRO A 257 -25.22 1.18 6.39
N THR A 258 -24.02 0.72 6.70
CA THR A 258 -23.26 1.13 7.88
C THR A 258 -21.95 1.74 7.40
N PHE A 259 -21.80 3.05 7.55
CA PHE A 259 -20.60 3.77 7.14
C PHE A 259 -19.61 3.87 8.28
N HIS A 260 -18.32 3.62 7.97
CA HIS A 260 -17.25 3.54 8.96
C HIS A 260 -16.54 4.89 9.19
N GLY A 261 -17.06 5.95 8.60
CA GLY A 261 -16.56 7.30 8.84
C GLY A 261 -15.90 7.96 7.65
N THR A 262 -15.12 8.97 7.92
CA THR A 262 -14.52 9.81 6.87
C THR A 262 -13.09 10.21 7.25
N MET A 263 -12.26 10.41 6.23
CA MET A 263 -10.89 10.83 6.40
C MET A 263 -10.45 11.71 5.22
N VAL A 264 -9.44 12.54 5.44
CA VAL A 264 -8.87 13.42 4.44
C VAL A 264 -7.37 13.54 4.63
N CYS A 265 -6.63 13.56 3.53
CA CYS A 265 -5.19 13.81 3.52
C CYS A 265 -4.89 15.28 3.27
N ILE A 266 -3.84 15.78 3.89
CA ILE A 266 -3.39 17.16 3.73
C ILE A 266 -1.89 17.13 3.43
N GLY A 267 -1.58 16.90 2.17
CA GLY A 267 -0.27 16.51 1.71
C GLY A 267 0.05 15.05 2.02
N SER A 268 1.26 14.62 1.69
CA SER A 268 1.67 13.21 1.69
C SER A 268 1.79 12.55 3.07
N ARG A 269 2.00 13.34 4.14
CA ARG A 269 2.36 12.81 5.48
C ARG A 269 1.39 13.13 6.60
N TYR A 270 0.33 13.83 6.32
CA TYR A 270 -0.61 14.29 7.34
C TYR A 270 -2.04 14.06 6.88
N GLY A 271 -2.87 13.55 7.77
CA GLY A 271 -4.29 13.40 7.54
C GLY A 271 -5.09 13.70 8.81
N VAL A 272 -6.39 13.84 8.66
CA VAL A 272 -7.37 13.83 9.75
C VAL A 272 -8.42 12.78 9.43
N ALA A 273 -8.82 12.00 10.43
CA ALA A 273 -9.75 10.88 10.28
C ALA A 273 -10.71 10.82 11.45
N ASN A 274 -11.98 10.58 11.15
CA ASN A 274 -13.03 10.23 12.09
C ASN A 274 -13.62 8.89 11.63
N VAL A 275 -13.07 7.79 12.11
CA VAL A 275 -13.35 6.43 11.63
C VAL A 275 -13.67 5.48 12.77
N GLY A 276 -14.50 4.48 12.52
CA GLY A 276 -14.91 3.50 13.51
C GLY A 276 -16.24 2.87 13.19
N MET A 277 -16.89 2.32 14.18
CA MET A 277 -18.25 1.79 14.07
C MET A 277 -19.26 2.84 14.56
N PRO A 278 -20.51 2.83 14.10
CA PRO A 278 -21.56 3.69 14.62
C PRO A 278 -21.62 3.63 16.15
N GLY A 279 -21.58 4.79 16.80
CA GLY A 279 -21.55 4.91 18.26
C GLY A 279 -20.16 4.82 18.90
N LYS A 280 -19.12 4.39 18.17
CA LYS A 280 -17.73 4.32 18.65
C LYS A 280 -16.75 4.80 17.59
N MET A 281 -16.68 6.13 17.43
CA MET A 281 -15.81 6.77 16.43
C MET A 281 -14.48 7.21 17.05
N PHE A 282 -13.38 6.98 16.33
CA PHE A 282 -12.04 7.39 16.73
C PHE A 282 -11.58 8.59 15.90
N GLN A 283 -11.19 9.67 16.60
CA GLN A 283 -10.64 10.87 15.99
C GLN A 283 -9.12 10.80 15.96
N MET A 284 -8.55 10.77 14.78
CA MET A 284 -7.10 10.67 14.58
C MET A 284 -6.58 11.80 13.71
N SER A 285 -5.28 12.09 13.81
CA SER A 285 -4.62 13.07 12.95
C SER A 285 -3.13 12.74 12.79
N GLY A 286 -2.51 13.29 11.75
CA GLY A 286 -1.10 13.08 11.45
C GLY A 286 -0.82 11.71 10.87
N ILE A 287 0.30 11.11 11.28
CA ILE A 287 0.77 9.84 10.74
C ILE A 287 -0.19 8.66 11.01
N PHE A 288 -0.88 8.67 12.15
CA PHE A 288 -1.84 7.62 12.47
C PHE A 288 -3.06 7.65 11.52
N ALA A 289 -3.55 8.84 11.17
CA ALA A 289 -4.59 8.96 10.16
C ALA A 289 -4.11 8.46 8.79
N MET A 290 -2.85 8.76 8.42
CA MET A 290 -2.25 8.24 7.18
C MET A 290 -2.10 6.72 7.18
N ALA A 291 -1.66 6.14 8.29
CA ALA A 291 -1.56 4.67 8.42
C ALA A 291 -2.92 3.98 8.23
N VAL A 292 -3.98 4.53 8.84
CA VAL A 292 -5.35 4.03 8.65
C VAL A 292 -5.83 4.22 7.20
N LYS A 293 -5.50 5.35 6.54
CA LYS A 293 -5.79 5.53 5.11
C LYS A 293 -5.18 4.41 4.27
N HIS A 294 -3.88 4.18 4.44
CA HIS A 294 -3.19 3.14 3.68
C HIS A 294 -3.78 1.76 3.94
N LEU A 295 -4.15 1.46 5.19
CA LEU A 295 -4.81 0.20 5.55
C LEU A 295 -6.17 0.04 4.84
N ILE A 296 -7.03 1.07 4.90
CA ILE A 296 -8.34 1.06 4.23
C ILE A 296 -8.17 0.89 2.71
N ASN A 297 -7.24 1.62 2.10
CA ASN A 297 -6.96 1.49 0.66
C ASN A 297 -6.46 0.08 0.29
N MET A 298 -5.62 -0.54 1.13
CA MET A 298 -5.15 -1.91 0.89
C MET A 298 -6.29 -2.92 0.98
N VAL A 299 -7.19 -2.79 1.95
CA VAL A 299 -8.38 -3.64 2.07
C VAL A 299 -9.28 -3.49 0.84
N TYR A 300 -9.56 -2.25 0.44
CA TYR A 300 -10.34 -1.95 -0.77
C TYR A 300 -9.70 -2.55 -2.03
N LEU A 301 -8.43 -2.30 -2.25
CA LEU A 301 -7.72 -2.83 -3.42
C LEU A 301 -7.67 -4.37 -3.43
N PHE A 302 -7.57 -4.99 -2.25
CA PHE A 302 -7.63 -6.44 -2.15
C PHE A 302 -8.99 -6.99 -2.57
N GLN A 303 -10.08 -6.37 -2.10
CA GLN A 303 -11.44 -6.79 -2.41
C GLN A 303 -11.79 -6.63 -3.90
N VAL A 304 -11.37 -5.52 -4.51
CA VAL A 304 -11.76 -5.17 -5.89
C VAL A 304 -10.77 -5.71 -6.93
N CYS A 305 -9.48 -5.65 -6.64
CA CYS A 305 -8.42 -5.92 -7.62
C CYS A 305 -7.49 -7.08 -7.25
N GLY A 306 -7.62 -7.65 -6.04
CA GLY A 306 -6.77 -8.72 -5.54
C GLY A 306 -5.40 -8.28 -5.06
N PHE A 307 -4.60 -9.25 -4.63
CA PHE A 307 -3.32 -9.00 -3.95
C PHE A 307 -2.28 -8.28 -4.80
N ASN A 308 -2.29 -8.49 -6.11
CA ASN A 308 -1.34 -7.84 -7.00
C ASN A 308 -1.38 -6.29 -6.90
N LYS A 309 -2.59 -5.71 -6.86
CA LYS A 309 -2.76 -4.25 -6.71
C LYS A 309 -2.32 -3.75 -5.33
N VAL A 310 -2.53 -4.55 -4.28
CA VAL A 310 -2.01 -4.23 -2.93
C VAL A 310 -0.49 -4.17 -2.94
N TYR A 311 0.16 -5.15 -3.57
CA TYR A 311 1.62 -5.15 -3.70
C TYR A 311 2.15 -3.92 -4.46
N HIS A 312 1.55 -3.58 -5.59
CA HIS A 312 1.92 -2.36 -6.34
C HIS A 312 1.66 -1.09 -5.55
N TYR A 313 0.55 -1.02 -4.82
CA TYR A 313 0.25 0.10 -3.94
C TYR A 313 1.33 0.29 -2.88
N LEU A 314 1.73 -0.79 -2.18
CA LEU A 314 2.80 -0.75 -1.19
C LEU A 314 4.12 -0.26 -1.79
N LEU A 315 4.48 -0.75 -2.96
CA LEU A 315 5.69 -0.31 -3.65
C LEU A 315 5.64 1.18 -3.99
N HIS A 316 4.56 1.66 -4.58
CA HIS A 316 4.49 3.02 -5.12
C HIS A 316 4.15 4.08 -4.07
N GLU A 317 3.35 3.74 -3.04
CA GLU A 317 2.92 4.70 -2.03
C GLU A 317 3.79 4.69 -0.76
N ILE A 318 4.48 3.57 -0.48
CA ILE A 318 5.22 3.43 0.78
C ILE A 318 6.72 3.25 0.54
N PHE A 319 7.15 2.31 -0.31
CA PHE A 319 8.56 1.92 -0.41
C PHE A 319 9.35 2.67 -1.48
N HIS A 320 8.77 3.00 -2.63
CA HIS A 320 9.48 3.63 -3.75
C HIS A 320 9.08 5.10 -3.97
N VAL A 321 8.69 5.77 -2.92
CA VAL A 321 8.28 7.17 -3.00
C VAL A 321 9.48 8.10 -2.92
N HIS A 322 9.61 9.01 -3.87
CA HIS A 322 10.63 10.04 -3.90
C HIS A 322 10.25 11.27 -3.06
N ASN A 323 11.20 12.19 -2.91
CA ASN A 323 10.99 13.52 -2.36
C ASN A 323 10.45 13.57 -0.92
N ASN A 324 10.81 12.59 -0.09
CA ASN A 324 10.36 12.52 1.31
C ASN A 324 8.81 12.48 1.50
N ARG A 325 8.05 12.10 0.49
CA ARG A 325 6.59 11.99 0.58
C ARG A 325 6.12 10.84 1.48
N SER A 326 6.94 9.82 1.66
CA SER A 326 6.73 8.72 2.62
C SER A 326 7.78 8.76 3.73
N LEU A 327 7.42 8.31 4.93
CA LEU A 327 8.33 8.20 6.06
C LEU A 327 9.45 7.18 5.79
N VAL A 328 9.13 6.14 5.05
CA VAL A 328 10.00 4.98 4.77
C VAL A 328 10.61 5.08 3.38
N GLY A 329 9.84 5.56 2.39
CA GLY A 329 10.20 5.56 0.98
C GLY A 329 11.48 6.33 0.65
N GLY A 330 11.74 7.44 1.33
CA GLY A 330 12.97 8.22 1.13
C GLY A 330 14.25 7.42 1.42
N HIS A 331 14.16 6.44 2.34
CA HIS A 331 15.27 5.54 2.68
C HIS A 331 15.33 4.31 1.77
N PHE A 332 14.19 3.78 1.32
CA PHE A 332 14.11 2.56 0.52
C PHE A 332 14.05 2.78 -0.99
N ALA A 333 13.78 4.00 -1.44
CA ALA A 333 13.71 4.31 -2.87
C ALA A 333 15.08 4.32 -3.57
N LYS A 334 16.18 4.55 -2.83
CA LYS A 334 17.54 4.48 -3.38
C LYS A 334 17.98 3.03 -3.48
N ARG A 335 18.26 2.56 -4.69
CA ARG A 335 18.73 1.20 -4.96
C ARG A 335 20.22 1.22 -5.31
N SER A 336 20.98 0.33 -4.69
CA SER A 336 22.34 0.03 -5.15
C SER A 336 22.29 -0.98 -6.31
N PRO A 337 23.18 -0.90 -7.30
CA PRO A 337 23.30 -1.91 -8.33
C PRO A 337 23.61 -3.28 -7.72
N ASN A 338 22.86 -4.32 -8.10
CA ASN A 338 23.03 -5.69 -7.59
C ASN A 338 24.39 -6.32 -7.96
N PHE A 339 25.13 -5.69 -8.86
CA PHE A 339 26.47 -6.14 -9.25
C PHE A 339 27.42 -6.29 -8.03
N TRP A 340 27.36 -5.36 -7.09
CA TRP A 340 28.20 -5.39 -5.87
C TRP A 340 27.86 -6.55 -4.92
N LEU A 341 26.67 -7.15 -5.06
CA LEU A 341 26.27 -8.31 -4.30
C LEU A 341 26.78 -9.63 -4.90
N PHE A 342 27.32 -9.62 -6.12
CA PHE A 342 27.82 -10.82 -6.77
C PHE A 342 28.98 -11.48 -6.00
N PRO A 343 30.06 -10.76 -5.61
CA PRO A 343 31.12 -11.35 -4.81
C PRO A 343 30.62 -11.87 -3.45
N LEU A 344 29.75 -11.11 -2.77
CA LEU A 344 29.15 -11.52 -1.50
C LEU A 344 28.34 -12.81 -1.65
N ARG A 345 27.57 -12.94 -2.73
CA ARG A 345 26.76 -14.14 -3.01
C ARG A 345 27.66 -15.38 -3.21
N VAL A 346 28.68 -15.25 -4.04
CA VAL A 346 29.61 -16.35 -4.30
C VAL A 346 30.34 -16.75 -3.03
N MET A 347 30.81 -15.78 -2.26
CA MET A 347 31.51 -16.02 -0.98
C MET A 347 30.60 -16.71 0.04
N ALA A 348 29.39 -16.18 0.26
CA ALA A 348 28.43 -16.79 1.19
C ALA A 348 28.03 -18.20 0.74
N GLY A 349 27.84 -18.41 -0.56
CA GLY A 349 27.56 -19.73 -1.13
C GLY A 349 28.72 -20.71 -0.95
N TRP A 350 29.94 -20.25 -1.17
CA TRP A 350 31.15 -21.07 -0.95
C TRP A 350 31.31 -21.48 0.51
N LEU A 351 31.11 -20.55 1.44
CA LEU A 351 31.23 -20.84 2.88
C LEU A 351 30.22 -21.91 3.32
N TRP A 352 28.94 -21.81 2.93
CA TRP A 352 27.96 -22.85 3.23
C TRP A 352 28.28 -24.17 2.55
N PHE A 353 28.65 -24.15 1.29
CA PHE A 353 28.99 -25.35 0.54
C PHE A 353 30.20 -26.09 1.14
N HIS A 354 31.25 -25.35 1.48
CA HIS A 354 32.48 -25.90 2.07
C HIS A 354 32.22 -26.57 3.42
N GLN A 355 31.42 -25.88 4.28
CA GLN A 355 31.06 -26.47 5.58
C GLN A 355 30.22 -27.75 5.41
N GLY A 356 29.23 -27.73 4.52
CA GLY A 356 28.42 -28.91 4.22
C GLY A 356 29.26 -30.03 3.61
N TRP A 357 30.23 -29.70 2.77
CA TRP A 357 31.13 -30.67 2.16
C TRP A 357 32.03 -31.39 3.19
N GLU A 358 32.60 -30.67 4.12
CA GLU A 358 33.39 -31.25 5.21
C GLU A 358 32.53 -32.14 6.12
N LYS A 359 31.32 -31.70 6.45
CA LYS A 359 30.39 -32.44 7.32
C LYS A 359 29.85 -33.71 6.68
N ILE A 360 29.59 -33.70 5.35
CA ILE A 360 29.07 -34.92 4.68
C ILE A 360 30.09 -36.05 4.70
N HIS A 361 31.39 -35.77 4.59
CA HIS A 361 32.43 -36.76 4.73
C HIS A 361 32.45 -37.36 6.13
N LYS A 362 32.27 -36.54 7.18
CA LYS A 362 32.17 -37.05 8.57
C LYS A 362 30.99 -37.99 8.76
N ILE A 363 29.84 -37.71 8.11
CA ILE A 363 28.66 -38.59 8.15
C ILE A 363 28.94 -39.89 7.41
N ILE A 364 29.59 -39.82 6.25
CA ILE A 364 29.93 -41.02 5.45
C ILE A 364 30.90 -41.92 6.20
N ASP A 365 31.93 -41.37 6.82
CA ASP A 365 32.95 -42.11 7.54
C ASP A 365 32.44 -42.72 8.86
N LYS A 366 31.50 -42.05 9.56
CA LYS A 366 30.92 -42.49 10.83
C LYS A 366 29.42 -42.17 10.86
N PRO A 367 28.54 -42.99 10.23
CA PRO A 367 27.11 -42.70 10.10
C PRO A 367 26.34 -42.61 11.43
N ASP A 368 26.80 -43.35 12.42
CA ASP A 368 26.16 -43.43 13.75
C ASP A 368 26.63 -42.30 14.72
N HIS A 369 27.53 -41.43 14.27
CA HIS A 369 28.03 -40.33 15.10
C HIS A 369 27.28 -39.04 14.90
N ILE A 370 26.63 -38.54 15.96
CA ILE A 370 26.00 -37.23 15.99
C ILE A 370 27.01 -36.17 16.48
N PHE A 371 27.25 -35.15 15.66
CA PHE A 371 28.19 -34.06 15.96
C PHE A 371 27.58 -32.66 15.83
N LEU A 372 26.36 -32.53 15.29
CA LEU A 372 25.66 -31.23 15.21
C LEU A 372 24.71 -30.99 16.40
N ILE A 373 24.52 -31.98 17.25
CA ILE A 373 23.65 -31.88 18.42
C ILE A 373 24.52 -32.25 19.62
N PRO A 374 24.66 -31.36 20.64
CA PRO A 374 25.45 -31.68 21.83
C PRO A 374 24.89 -32.90 22.56
N ALA A 375 25.74 -33.66 23.24
CA ALA A 375 25.27 -34.75 24.10
C ALA A 375 24.44 -34.19 25.25
N LYS A 376 23.41 -34.93 25.70
CA LYS A 376 22.60 -34.53 26.86
C LYS A 376 23.52 -34.50 28.11
N ALA A 377 23.58 -33.33 28.77
CA ALA A 377 24.38 -33.19 29.99
C ALA A 377 23.79 -34.10 31.08
N ALA A 378 24.62 -34.90 31.75
CA ALA A 378 24.25 -35.59 32.97
C ALA A 378 23.90 -34.55 34.05
N ASP A 379 22.88 -34.83 34.89
CA ASP A 379 22.36 -33.92 35.89
C ASP A 379 23.49 -33.25 36.70
N GLY A 380 23.64 -31.93 36.57
CA GLY A 380 24.52 -31.09 37.38
C GLY A 380 25.68 -30.39 36.62
N VAL A 381 25.89 -30.61 35.32
CA VAL A 381 26.90 -29.90 34.52
C VAL A 381 26.22 -29.01 33.49
N SER A 382 26.43 -27.70 33.55
CA SER A 382 25.83 -26.76 32.59
C SER A 382 26.31 -27.09 31.16
N GLY A 383 25.39 -27.22 30.21
CA GLY A 383 25.65 -27.59 28.80
C GLY A 383 26.75 -26.76 28.08
N ALA A 384 27.14 -25.62 28.65
CA ALA A 384 28.22 -24.79 28.17
C ALA A 384 29.62 -25.46 28.25
N SER A 385 29.84 -26.41 29.17
CA SER A 385 31.13 -27.11 29.31
C SER A 385 31.25 -28.28 28.35
N VAL A 386 30.14 -28.92 27.98
CA VAL A 386 30.14 -30.05 27.03
C VAL A 386 30.19 -29.53 25.58
N ALA A 387 29.64 -28.34 25.34
CA ALA A 387 29.78 -27.65 24.04
C ALA A 387 31.23 -27.27 23.73
N ALA A 388 32.07 -27.03 24.78
CA ALA A 388 33.47 -26.74 24.60
C ALA A 388 34.31 -27.95 24.16
N GLU A 389 33.95 -29.18 24.56
CA GLU A 389 34.60 -30.41 24.09
C GLU A 389 34.18 -30.80 22.67
N GLY A 390 32.89 -30.66 22.32
CA GLY A 390 32.43 -30.88 20.95
C GLY A 390 32.91 -29.82 19.96
N ALA A 391 33.14 -28.59 20.43
CA ALA A 391 33.77 -27.53 19.65
C ALA A 391 35.27 -27.75 19.46
N ALA A 392 35.96 -28.41 20.41
CA ALA A 392 37.37 -28.75 20.27
C ALA A 392 37.59 -29.76 19.14
N ASP A 393 36.73 -30.74 18.95
CA ASP A 393 36.80 -31.69 17.81
C ASP A 393 36.47 -31.03 16.46
N ALA A 394 35.67 -29.99 16.44
CA ALA A 394 35.39 -29.17 15.25
C ALA A 394 36.56 -28.19 14.93
N VAL A 395 37.31 -27.76 15.96
CA VAL A 395 38.48 -26.83 15.84
C VAL A 395 39.74 -27.56 15.43
N THR A 396 39.91 -28.85 15.72
CA THR A 396 41.09 -29.63 15.28
C THR A 396 41.16 -29.86 13.78
N ALA A 397 40.08 -29.61 13.02
CA ALA A 397 40.09 -29.64 11.55
C ALA A 397 40.51 -28.28 10.93
N ALA A 398 40.69 -27.21 11.72
CA ALA A 398 41.13 -25.88 11.29
C ALA A 398 42.52 -25.51 11.88
N SER A 399 43.41 -26.48 12.03
CA SER A 399 44.72 -26.34 12.69
C SER A 399 45.79 -25.70 11.80
N ASP A 400 45.62 -24.45 11.40
CA ASP A 400 46.73 -23.59 11.01
C ASP A 400 46.54 -22.09 11.32
N TYR A 401 45.46 -21.74 12.02
CA TYR A 401 45.33 -20.39 12.61
C TYR A 401 45.35 -20.52 14.13
N THR A 402 46.35 -19.89 14.73
CA THR A 402 46.58 -19.77 16.17
C THR A 402 45.30 -19.68 16.98
N ALA A 403 45.12 -20.63 17.92
CA ALA A 403 43.99 -20.76 18.83
C ALA A 403 43.77 -19.52 19.69
N SER A 404 43.03 -18.55 19.15
CA SER A 404 42.27 -17.62 19.96
C SER A 404 41.00 -18.37 20.36
N ALA A 405 40.73 -18.49 21.65
CA ALA A 405 39.49 -19.07 22.17
C ALA A 405 38.31 -18.34 21.52
N VAL A 406 37.65 -19.01 20.56
CA VAL A 406 36.48 -18.46 19.84
C VAL A 406 35.36 -18.42 20.86
N THR A 407 35.09 -17.24 21.42
CA THR A 407 33.93 -17.04 22.30
C THR A 407 32.68 -17.17 21.47
N ALA A 408 31.82 -18.14 21.82
CA ALA A 408 30.51 -18.30 21.18
C ALA A 408 29.65 -17.01 21.37
N LEU A 409 28.85 -16.70 20.37
CA LEU A 409 27.95 -15.54 20.45
C LEU A 409 26.96 -15.70 21.62
N PRO A 410 26.74 -14.67 22.44
CA PRO A 410 25.81 -14.73 23.56
C PRO A 410 24.38 -14.97 23.06
N VAL A 411 23.68 -15.89 23.71
CA VAL A 411 22.26 -16.20 23.42
C VAL A 411 21.42 -15.78 24.63
N PRO A 412 20.30 -15.06 24.44
CA PRO A 412 19.40 -14.69 25.53
C PRO A 412 18.84 -15.93 26.24
N ASP A 413 18.70 -15.88 27.58
CA ASP A 413 18.33 -17.03 28.40
C ASP A 413 16.96 -17.62 28.06
N PHE A 414 15.99 -16.78 27.67
CA PHE A 414 14.66 -17.26 27.24
C PHE A 414 14.75 -18.09 25.94
N MET A 415 15.66 -17.75 25.04
CA MET A 415 15.90 -18.51 23.80
C MET A 415 16.59 -19.84 24.10
N LYS A 416 17.57 -19.84 25.01
CA LYS A 416 18.23 -21.08 25.47
C LYS A 416 17.18 -22.05 26.04
N SER A 417 16.35 -21.59 26.97
CA SER A 417 15.33 -22.44 27.59
C SER A 417 14.34 -23.01 26.56
N MET A 418 13.99 -22.26 25.53
CA MET A 418 13.10 -22.71 24.46
C MET A 418 13.79 -23.76 23.57
N VAL A 419 15.07 -23.58 23.28
CA VAL A 419 15.86 -24.54 22.49
C VAL A 419 16.09 -25.81 23.29
N ASP A 420 16.51 -25.72 24.56
CA ASP A 420 16.71 -26.88 25.43
C ASP A 420 15.44 -27.72 25.55
N TRP A 421 14.28 -27.06 25.75
CA TRP A 421 12.99 -27.73 25.76
C TRP A 421 12.69 -28.44 24.41
N SER A 422 12.96 -27.80 23.29
CA SER A 422 12.70 -28.38 21.97
C SER A 422 13.66 -29.53 21.65
N MET A 423 14.90 -29.44 22.09
CA MET A 423 15.92 -30.48 21.94
C MET A 423 15.56 -31.71 22.79
N ASP A 424 15.15 -31.50 24.04
CA ASP A 424 14.69 -32.58 24.92
C ASP A 424 13.46 -33.30 24.34
N LEU A 425 12.55 -32.57 23.72
CA LEU A 425 11.38 -33.16 23.11
C LEU A 425 11.66 -33.96 21.85
N MET A 426 12.64 -33.52 21.03
CA MET A 426 12.82 -34.03 19.66
C MET A 426 14.05 -34.95 19.53
N PHE A 427 15.15 -34.65 20.20
CA PHE A 427 16.44 -35.26 19.88
C PHE A 427 16.97 -36.24 20.92
N TYR A 428 16.45 -36.23 22.16
CA TYR A 428 16.93 -37.12 23.20
C TYR A 428 15.87 -38.13 23.63
N ASN A 429 16.33 -39.37 23.84
CA ASN A 429 15.55 -40.40 24.48
C ASN A 429 15.58 -40.26 26.00
N SER A 430 14.74 -41.04 26.71
CA SER A 430 14.69 -41.08 28.17
C SER A 430 15.98 -41.61 28.83
N ASP A 431 16.78 -42.37 28.07
CA ASP A 431 18.08 -42.88 28.50
C ASP A 431 19.27 -41.95 28.21
N GLY A 432 18.98 -40.77 27.65
CA GLY A 432 20.01 -39.76 27.28
C GLY A 432 20.64 -40.00 25.90
N GLY A 433 20.26 -41.08 25.20
CA GLY A 433 20.69 -41.32 23.82
C GLY A 433 19.94 -40.48 22.80
N TYR A 434 20.40 -40.49 21.54
CA TYR A 434 19.76 -39.73 20.46
C TYR A 434 18.58 -40.49 19.85
N THR A 435 17.54 -39.74 19.51
CA THR A 435 16.39 -40.24 18.72
C THR A 435 16.75 -40.34 17.24
N TRP A 436 15.94 -41.10 16.47
CA TRP A 436 16.07 -41.13 15.00
C TRP A 436 15.95 -39.73 14.35
N MET A 437 15.20 -38.78 15.01
CA MET A 437 15.04 -37.40 14.55
C MET A 437 16.35 -36.64 14.58
N ALA A 438 17.25 -36.92 15.52
CA ALA A 438 18.57 -36.29 15.58
C ALA A 438 19.42 -36.62 14.33
N TYR A 439 19.38 -37.87 13.86
CA TYR A 439 20.06 -38.29 12.63
C TYR A 439 19.47 -37.63 11.38
N VAL A 440 18.14 -37.60 11.28
CA VAL A 440 17.42 -36.90 10.18
C VAL A 440 17.73 -35.44 10.18
N PHE A 441 17.73 -34.78 11.34
CA PHE A 441 18.07 -33.37 11.49
C PHE A 441 19.51 -33.08 11.05
N GLN A 442 20.48 -33.87 11.52
CA GLN A 442 21.87 -33.71 11.14
C GLN A 442 22.08 -33.87 9.63
N GLY A 443 21.52 -34.92 9.04
CA GLY A 443 21.59 -35.18 7.59
C GLY A 443 20.89 -34.07 6.80
N GLY A 444 19.71 -33.65 7.25
CA GLY A 444 18.94 -32.57 6.63
C GLY A 444 19.67 -31.24 6.67
N MET A 445 20.32 -30.90 7.79
CA MET A 445 21.10 -29.68 7.94
C MET A 445 22.30 -29.66 6.99
N VAL A 446 23.06 -30.76 6.92
CA VAL A 446 24.22 -30.87 6.00
C VAL A 446 23.78 -30.80 4.54
N CYS A 447 22.67 -31.45 4.18
CA CYS A 447 22.10 -31.32 2.84
C CYS A 447 21.66 -29.87 2.54
N ALA A 448 21.06 -29.18 3.51
CA ALA A 448 20.67 -27.79 3.36
C ALA A 448 21.88 -26.87 3.15
N GLU A 449 22.98 -27.06 3.89
CA GLU A 449 24.23 -26.33 3.70
C GLU A 449 24.77 -26.49 2.26
N LEU A 450 24.81 -27.70 1.75
CA LEU A 450 25.26 -27.99 0.38
C LEU A 450 24.34 -27.38 -0.68
N ILE A 451 23.03 -27.56 -0.52
CA ILE A 451 22.03 -27.05 -1.48
C ILE A 451 22.02 -25.53 -1.49
N VAL A 452 21.95 -24.89 -0.32
CA VAL A 452 21.96 -23.41 -0.20
C VAL A 452 23.24 -22.84 -0.74
N GLY A 453 24.39 -23.47 -0.40
CA GLY A 453 25.69 -23.08 -0.92
C GLY A 453 25.74 -23.12 -2.45
N ALA A 454 25.33 -24.23 -3.05
CA ALA A 454 25.27 -24.41 -4.50
C ALA A 454 24.31 -23.40 -5.17
N LEU A 455 23.13 -23.19 -4.61
CA LEU A 455 22.12 -22.24 -5.13
C LEU A 455 22.66 -20.82 -5.13
N LEU A 456 23.33 -20.40 -4.06
CA LEU A 456 23.93 -19.07 -3.95
C LEU A 456 25.09 -18.90 -4.95
N ILE A 457 26.00 -19.89 -5.09
CA ILE A 457 27.10 -19.83 -6.07
C ILE A 457 26.54 -19.69 -7.47
N LEU A 458 25.59 -20.53 -7.86
CA LEU A 458 25.01 -20.54 -9.19
C LEU A 458 24.08 -19.34 -9.45
N GLY A 459 23.67 -18.63 -8.41
CA GLY A 459 22.68 -17.56 -8.51
C GLY A 459 21.31 -18.06 -8.93
N LEU A 460 20.92 -19.23 -8.40
CA LEU A 460 19.64 -19.87 -8.66
C LEU A 460 18.76 -19.84 -7.40
N PHE A 461 17.54 -19.34 -7.51
CA PHE A 461 16.66 -19.10 -6.37
C PHE A 461 17.35 -18.31 -5.24
N THR A 462 18.11 -17.30 -5.63
CA THR A 462 18.98 -16.56 -4.70
C THR A 462 18.24 -16.00 -3.50
N ALA A 463 17.08 -15.37 -3.69
CA ALA A 463 16.31 -14.80 -2.58
C ALA A 463 15.79 -15.86 -1.60
N PRO A 464 15.10 -16.95 -2.00
CA PRO A 464 14.73 -17.99 -1.08
C PRO A 464 15.93 -18.72 -0.46
N ALA A 465 17.03 -18.96 -1.19
CA ALA A 465 18.24 -19.54 -0.66
C ALA A 465 18.87 -18.63 0.44
N ALA A 466 18.86 -17.32 0.23
CA ALA A 466 19.33 -16.36 1.22
C ALA A 466 18.45 -16.35 2.49
N VAL A 467 17.14 -16.46 2.36
CA VAL A 467 16.24 -16.58 3.52
C VAL A 467 16.54 -17.86 4.31
N VAL A 468 16.73 -18.99 3.63
CA VAL A 468 17.11 -20.25 4.29
C VAL A 468 18.49 -20.14 4.94
N SER A 469 19.46 -19.49 4.29
CA SER A 469 20.80 -19.22 4.85
C SER A 469 20.70 -18.43 6.17
N VAL A 470 19.87 -17.39 6.22
CA VAL A 470 19.64 -16.61 7.46
C VAL A 470 18.99 -17.48 8.54
N ALA A 471 17.99 -18.28 8.19
CA ALA A 471 17.33 -19.18 9.14
C ALA A 471 18.30 -20.23 9.72
N MET A 472 19.15 -20.81 8.88
CA MET A 472 20.21 -21.73 9.31
C MET A 472 21.21 -21.06 10.25
N ALA A 473 21.66 -19.84 9.91
CA ALA A 473 22.60 -19.09 10.75
C ALA A 473 21.98 -18.71 12.11
N ILE A 474 20.70 -18.32 12.13
CA ILE A 474 19.94 -18.08 13.38
C ILE A 474 19.84 -19.37 14.20
N MET A 475 19.55 -20.50 13.57
CA MET A 475 19.42 -21.78 14.26
C MET A 475 20.76 -22.20 14.92
N VAL A 476 21.89 -22.04 14.22
CA VAL A 476 23.23 -22.28 14.77
C VAL A 476 23.54 -21.29 15.91
N TRP A 477 23.10 -20.04 15.79
CA TRP A 477 23.28 -19.07 16.87
C TRP A 477 22.49 -19.43 18.13
N VAL A 478 21.21 -19.75 17.97
CA VAL A 478 20.31 -20.05 19.10
C VAL A 478 20.72 -21.35 19.81
N SER A 479 21.36 -22.31 19.09
CA SER A 479 21.93 -23.50 19.71
C SER A 479 23.15 -23.24 20.59
N GLY A 480 23.65 -22.00 20.63
CA GLY A 480 24.83 -21.62 21.44
C GLY A 480 26.18 -22.06 20.85
N MET A 481 26.20 -22.62 19.65
CA MET A 481 27.41 -23.11 18.96
C MET A 481 27.93 -22.14 17.89
N ALA A 482 27.32 -20.96 17.73
CA ALA A 482 27.72 -20.01 16.71
C ALA A 482 29.01 -19.28 17.06
N PRO A 483 30.07 -19.39 16.24
CA PRO A 483 31.28 -18.55 16.37
C PRO A 483 30.95 -17.09 16.00
N SER A 484 31.81 -16.14 16.39
CA SER A 484 31.60 -14.70 16.19
C SER A 484 31.41 -14.30 14.72
N ASP A 485 31.99 -15.04 13.79
CA ASP A 485 31.86 -14.81 12.34
C ASP A 485 30.50 -15.20 11.77
N MET A 486 29.67 -15.95 12.53
CA MET A 486 28.27 -16.24 12.14
C MET A 486 27.45 -14.96 11.90
N ILE A 487 27.80 -13.84 12.53
CA ILE A 487 27.19 -12.52 12.27
C ILE A 487 27.30 -12.15 10.79
N TRP A 488 28.42 -12.46 10.15
CA TRP A 488 28.63 -12.17 8.72
C TRP A 488 27.74 -13.03 7.82
N TYR A 489 27.47 -14.28 8.19
CA TYR A 489 26.53 -15.13 7.46
C TYR A 489 25.11 -14.55 7.55
N MET A 490 24.69 -14.07 8.73
CA MET A 490 23.39 -13.43 8.91
C MET A 490 23.30 -12.13 8.08
N ALA A 491 24.28 -11.23 8.23
CA ALA A 491 24.29 -9.95 7.52
C ALA A 491 24.37 -10.13 5.99
N GLY A 492 25.24 -11.04 5.54
CA GLY A 492 25.37 -11.38 4.12
C GLY A 492 24.11 -12.00 3.56
N GLY A 493 23.48 -12.93 4.30
CA GLY A 493 22.20 -13.53 3.93
C GLY A 493 21.10 -12.48 3.80
N VAL A 494 20.95 -11.58 4.78
CA VAL A 494 19.97 -10.49 4.73
C VAL A 494 20.20 -9.59 3.51
N ALA A 495 21.45 -9.22 3.21
CA ALA A 495 21.78 -8.42 2.03
C ALA A 495 21.39 -9.12 0.70
N LEU A 496 21.49 -10.45 0.66
CA LEU A 496 21.18 -11.25 -0.53
C LEU A 496 19.67 -11.53 -0.73
N ILE A 497 18.82 -11.32 0.28
CA ILE A 497 17.35 -11.45 0.16
C ILE A 497 16.81 -10.53 -0.94
N GLY A 498 17.40 -9.35 -1.12
CA GLY A 498 17.05 -8.41 -2.20
C GLY A 498 17.24 -8.95 -3.62
N GLY A 499 17.88 -10.12 -3.76
CA GLY A 499 18.05 -10.85 -5.01
C GLY A 499 19.22 -10.32 -5.87
N SER A 500 20.30 -11.08 -5.96
CA SER A 500 21.41 -10.81 -6.89
C SER A 500 21.56 -11.90 -7.96
N GLY A 501 20.65 -12.86 -7.98
CA GLY A 501 20.74 -14.07 -8.82
C GLY A 501 20.59 -13.81 -10.32
N SER A 502 19.95 -12.73 -10.72
CA SER A 502 19.90 -12.30 -12.11
C SER A 502 21.22 -11.65 -12.59
N THR A 503 22.07 -11.23 -11.67
CA THR A 503 23.38 -10.65 -12.01
C THR A 503 24.42 -11.77 -12.06
N LEU A 504 24.85 -12.13 -13.26
CA LEU A 504 25.79 -13.23 -13.51
C LEU A 504 25.33 -14.54 -12.82
N GLY A 505 24.04 -14.88 -12.89
CA GLY A 505 23.48 -16.08 -12.30
C GLY A 505 22.27 -16.62 -13.07
N LEU A 506 21.84 -17.82 -12.66
CA LEU A 506 20.80 -18.60 -13.35
C LEU A 506 19.38 -18.03 -13.17
N ASP A 507 19.12 -17.21 -12.17
CA ASP A 507 17.83 -16.55 -11.96
C ASP A 507 17.40 -15.73 -13.17
N TYR A 508 18.37 -15.17 -13.90
CA TYR A 508 18.13 -14.43 -15.15
C TYR A 508 17.37 -15.27 -16.20
N TYR A 509 17.64 -16.57 -16.26
CA TYR A 509 17.02 -17.48 -17.22
C TYR A 509 15.80 -18.21 -16.65
N VAL A 510 15.82 -18.53 -15.38
CA VAL A 510 14.84 -19.39 -14.72
C VAL A 510 13.57 -18.64 -14.33
N TYR A 511 13.71 -17.47 -13.67
CA TYR A 511 12.54 -16.70 -13.22
C TYR A 511 11.56 -16.30 -14.35
N PRO A 512 11.99 -15.86 -15.54
CA PRO A 512 11.05 -15.54 -16.61
C PRO A 512 10.24 -16.76 -17.08
N ARG A 513 10.85 -17.97 -17.05
CA ARG A 513 10.15 -19.21 -17.41
C ARG A 513 9.16 -19.62 -16.33
N LEU A 514 9.57 -19.56 -15.06
CA LEU A 514 8.69 -19.87 -13.93
C LEU A 514 7.51 -18.89 -13.86
N LYS A 515 7.74 -17.60 -14.10
CA LYS A 515 6.69 -16.57 -14.15
C LYS A 515 5.61 -16.93 -15.20
N LYS A 516 6.01 -17.46 -16.37
CA LYS A 516 5.07 -17.91 -17.40
C LYS A 516 4.23 -19.12 -16.95
N VAL A 517 4.82 -20.06 -16.21
CA VAL A 517 4.11 -21.21 -15.65
C VAL A 517 3.19 -20.78 -14.52
N TRP A 518 3.70 -19.93 -13.60
CA TRP A 518 2.96 -19.39 -12.47
C TRP A 518 1.65 -18.71 -12.91
N LYS A 519 1.73 -17.84 -13.92
CA LYS A 519 0.55 -17.15 -14.48
C LYS A 519 -0.53 -18.10 -15.03
N LYS A 520 -0.21 -19.37 -15.31
CA LYS A 520 -1.18 -20.37 -15.83
C LYS A 520 -1.95 -21.09 -14.71
N LEU A 521 -1.46 -21.07 -13.48
CA LEU A 521 -2.07 -21.79 -12.36
C LEU A 521 -3.46 -21.22 -12.02
N PRO A 522 -4.48 -22.08 -11.81
CA PRO A 522 -5.85 -21.64 -11.51
C PRO A 522 -5.95 -20.73 -10.27
N ILE A 523 -5.23 -21.08 -9.20
CA ILE A 523 -5.20 -20.31 -7.96
C ILE A 523 -4.59 -18.91 -8.18
N VAL A 524 -3.53 -18.84 -9.00
CA VAL A 524 -2.86 -17.57 -9.33
C VAL A 524 -3.79 -16.66 -10.12
N LYS A 525 -4.53 -17.21 -11.09
CA LYS A 525 -5.54 -16.50 -11.86
C LYS A 525 -6.70 -16.04 -10.98
N ARG A 526 -7.19 -16.91 -10.10
CA ARG A 526 -8.33 -16.60 -9.21
C ARG A 526 -8.02 -15.46 -8.24
N TRP A 527 -6.79 -15.39 -7.73
CA TRP A 527 -6.36 -14.41 -6.72
C TRP A 527 -5.47 -13.30 -7.30
N TYR A 528 -5.28 -13.26 -8.62
CA TYR A 528 -4.40 -12.30 -9.30
C TYR A 528 -2.99 -12.24 -8.66
N LEU A 529 -2.43 -13.40 -8.28
CA LEU A 529 -1.11 -13.52 -7.63
C LEU A 529 0.04 -13.48 -8.65
N TYR A 530 0.05 -12.52 -9.54
CA TYR A 530 1.12 -12.33 -10.52
C TYR A 530 1.58 -10.87 -10.54
N THR A 531 2.87 -10.70 -10.66
CA THR A 531 3.52 -9.40 -10.87
C THR A 531 3.89 -9.29 -12.35
N ASP A 532 3.60 -8.18 -12.95
CA ASP A 532 3.97 -7.89 -14.33
C ASP A 532 5.42 -7.45 -14.45
#